data_0a593f6ef31475f19d46e314fc2316d2
#
_entry.id   0a593f6ef31475f19d46e314fc2316d2
#
_cell.length_a   1.000
_cell.length_b   1.000
_cell.length_c   1.000
_cell.angle_alpha   90.00
_cell.angle_beta   90.00
_cell.angle_gamma   90.00
#
_symmetry.space_group_name_H-M   'P 1'
#
loop_
_entity.id
_entity.type
_entity.pdbx_description
1 polymer ?
#
loop_
_entity_poly.entity_id
_entity_poly.type
_entity_poly.pdbx_seq_one_letter_code
_entity_poly.pdbx_strand_id
1 'polypeptide(L)'
;MENGVMMQYFEWNLPNDGMLWKRLKDDASHLHEIGISAVWIPPAYKGHEQADEGYGTYDLYDLGEFDQKGTIRTKYGTKQELQEMIEELHRNQIGVYLDAVMNHKAGADYTEKFMAREVNPDQRTEQLGEPYEIEGWTGFNFPGRGNKYSDFKWHWYHFSGIDCDVVTGKK
;
A
#
# COMPACT_ATOMS: atom_id res chain seq x y z
N MET A 1 -6.54 33.42 0.78
CA MET A 1 -6.01 32.07 0.97
C MET A 1 -5.64 31.99 2.44
N GLU A 2 -6.32 31.13 3.19
CA GLU A 2 -5.90 30.85 4.57
C GLU A 2 -4.57 30.08 4.52
N ASN A 3 -3.63 30.46 5.39
CA ASN A 3 -2.39 29.71 5.54
C ASN A 3 -2.67 28.39 6.25
N GLY A 4 -2.45 27.26 5.57
CA GLY A 4 -2.57 25.94 6.15
C GLY A 4 -1.21 25.39 6.62
N VAL A 5 -1.24 24.54 7.65
CA VAL A 5 -0.07 23.78 8.12
C VAL A 5 -0.40 22.29 7.98
N MET A 6 0.40 21.57 7.18
CA MET A 6 0.29 20.12 7.05
C MET A 6 1.39 19.43 7.86
N MET A 7 0.99 18.43 8.64
CA MET A 7 1.91 17.59 9.40
C MET A 7 1.94 16.18 8.81
N GLN A 8 3.12 15.63 8.52
CA GLN A 8 3.30 14.20 8.29
C GLN A 8 3.21 13.48 9.65
N TYR A 9 2.15 12.68 9.84
CA TYR A 9 1.88 11.99 11.10
C TYR A 9 2.36 10.52 11.09
N PHE A 10 3.48 10.27 10.49
CA PHE A 10 4.13 8.96 10.49
C PHE A 10 5.64 9.08 10.21
N GLU A 11 6.37 8.03 10.56
CA GLU A 11 7.78 7.85 10.22
C GLU A 11 8.03 6.36 9.94
N TRP A 12 9.19 6.03 9.36
CA TRP A 12 9.49 4.69 8.85
C TRP A 12 9.48 3.60 9.95
N ASN A 13 10.02 3.91 11.13
CA ASN A 13 10.21 2.95 12.22
C ASN A 13 9.04 2.88 13.21
N LEU A 14 7.83 3.29 12.80
CA LEU A 14 6.65 3.12 13.66
C LEU A 14 6.46 1.64 14.04
N PRO A 15 6.07 1.36 15.31
CA PRO A 15 5.84 0.00 15.76
C PRO A 15 4.67 -0.66 15.02
N ASN A 16 4.78 -1.98 14.80
CA ASN A 16 3.69 -2.78 14.24
C ASN A 16 2.66 -3.16 15.32
N ASP A 17 2.09 -2.20 16.01
CA ASP A 17 1.15 -2.39 17.12
C ASP A 17 -0.32 -2.14 16.76
N GLY A 18 -0.60 -1.65 15.55
CA GLY A 18 -1.96 -1.34 15.09
C GLY A 18 -2.57 -0.13 15.77
N MET A 19 -1.78 0.76 16.36
CA MET A 19 -2.28 1.83 17.20
C MET A 19 -2.22 3.23 16.55
N LEU A 20 -1.68 3.36 15.34
CA LEU A 20 -1.49 4.69 14.73
C LEU A 20 -2.81 5.44 14.58
N TRP A 21 -3.85 4.77 14.07
CA TRP A 21 -5.16 5.41 13.87
C TRP A 21 -5.78 5.89 15.19
N LYS A 22 -5.65 5.10 16.26
CA LYS A 22 -6.12 5.49 17.60
C LYS A 22 -5.35 6.68 18.15
N ARG A 23 -4.01 6.64 18.06
CA ARG A 23 -3.17 7.77 18.53
C ARG A 23 -3.51 9.05 17.79
N LEU A 24 -3.63 9.01 16.47
CA LEU A 24 -3.97 10.19 15.68
C LEU A 24 -5.39 10.70 15.99
N LYS A 25 -6.35 9.80 16.20
CA LYS A 25 -7.71 10.15 16.66
C LYS A 25 -7.67 10.87 18.00
N ASP A 26 -6.93 10.33 18.98
CA ASP A 26 -6.85 10.89 20.32
C ASP A 26 -6.11 12.25 20.35
N ASP A 27 -5.21 12.47 19.40
CA ASP A 27 -4.40 13.69 19.27
C ASP A 27 -5.10 14.82 18.48
N ALA A 28 -6.26 14.56 17.88
CA ALA A 28 -6.92 15.47 16.96
C ALA A 28 -7.20 16.86 17.55
N SER A 29 -7.67 16.93 18.79
CA SER A 29 -7.94 18.22 19.47
C SER A 29 -6.66 19.03 19.69
N HIS A 30 -5.60 18.35 20.15
CA HIS A 30 -4.29 18.97 20.36
C HIS A 30 -3.69 19.51 19.05
N LEU A 31 -3.75 18.72 17.97
CA LEU A 31 -3.29 19.15 16.65
C LEU A 31 -4.01 20.41 16.17
N HIS A 32 -5.33 20.47 16.37
CA HIS A 32 -6.11 21.67 16.06
C HIS A 32 -5.66 22.89 16.90
N GLU A 33 -5.49 22.71 18.21
CA GLU A 33 -5.08 23.77 19.14
C GLU A 33 -3.71 24.39 18.78
N ILE A 34 -2.78 23.57 18.28
CA ILE A 34 -1.45 24.06 17.84
C ILE A 34 -1.43 24.55 16.39
N GLY A 35 -2.58 24.57 15.71
CA GLY A 35 -2.75 25.18 14.38
C GLY A 35 -2.48 24.25 13.20
N ILE A 36 -2.46 22.93 13.39
CA ILE A 36 -2.42 21.96 12.28
C ILE A 36 -3.77 21.95 11.58
N SER A 37 -3.78 22.17 10.27
CA SER A 37 -4.98 22.21 9.44
C SER A 37 -5.11 20.98 8.53
N ALA A 38 -4.06 20.17 8.39
CA ALA A 38 -4.05 18.96 7.63
C ALA A 38 -3.02 17.96 8.17
N VAL A 39 -3.31 16.67 8.00
CA VAL A 39 -2.34 15.59 8.27
C VAL A 39 -2.13 14.76 7.01
N TRP A 40 -0.89 14.35 6.79
CA TRP A 40 -0.51 13.33 5.80
C TRP A 40 -0.31 12.02 6.54
N ILE A 41 -1.14 11.02 6.20
CA ILE A 41 -1.09 9.68 6.78
C ILE A 41 -0.40 8.69 5.82
N PRO A 42 0.21 7.61 6.35
CA PRO A 42 0.84 6.60 5.51
C PRO A 42 -0.19 5.84 4.66
N PRO A 43 0.27 5.00 3.70
CA PRO A 43 -0.63 4.15 2.93
C PRO A 43 -1.50 3.30 3.86
N ALA A 44 -2.83 3.39 3.73
CA ALA A 44 -3.77 2.76 4.66
C ALA A 44 -4.29 1.39 4.18
N TYR A 45 -3.94 0.98 2.96
CA TYR A 45 -4.38 -0.29 2.39
C TYR A 45 -3.43 -1.44 2.74
N LYS A 46 -3.89 -2.68 2.46
CA LYS A 46 -3.16 -3.91 2.79
C LYS A 46 -1.82 -3.98 2.05
N GLY A 47 -0.75 -4.12 2.82
CA GLY A 47 0.58 -4.46 2.33
C GLY A 47 0.78 -5.98 2.15
N HIS A 48 1.95 -6.37 1.69
CA HIS A 48 2.30 -7.78 1.46
C HIS A 48 2.48 -8.59 2.76
N GLU A 49 2.61 -7.91 3.89
CA GLU A 49 2.63 -8.47 5.24
C GLU A 49 2.09 -7.47 6.27
N GLN A 50 1.86 -7.92 7.51
CA GLN A 50 1.29 -7.07 8.57
C GLN A 50 2.20 -5.89 8.95
N ALA A 51 3.51 -6.10 8.93
CA ALA A 51 4.49 -5.10 9.34
C ALA A 51 4.82 -4.07 8.25
N ASP A 52 4.30 -4.27 7.02
CA ASP A 52 4.54 -3.41 5.87
C ASP A 52 4.11 -1.97 6.14
N GLU A 53 4.97 -1.02 5.85
CA GLU A 53 4.70 0.43 5.96
C GLU A 53 3.62 0.92 4.97
N GLY A 54 3.13 0.03 4.10
CA GLY A 54 2.14 0.30 3.05
C GLY A 54 2.75 0.46 1.66
N TYR A 55 4.07 0.47 1.55
CA TYR A 55 4.76 0.61 0.26
C TYR A 55 4.92 -0.72 -0.49
N GLY A 56 4.79 -1.86 0.17
CA GLY A 56 4.62 -3.16 -0.46
C GLY A 56 3.16 -3.44 -0.81
N THR A 57 2.56 -2.65 -1.68
CA THR A 57 1.13 -2.60 -1.97
C THR A 57 0.58 -3.94 -2.46
N TYR A 58 -0.29 -4.58 -1.68
CA TYR A 58 -0.99 -5.81 -2.07
C TYR A 58 -2.41 -5.54 -2.57
N ASP A 59 -3.31 -5.02 -1.74
CA ASP A 59 -4.71 -4.82 -2.10
C ASP A 59 -5.20 -3.40 -1.76
N LEU A 60 -5.40 -2.57 -2.78
CA LEU A 60 -5.88 -1.18 -2.65
C LEU A 60 -7.31 -1.08 -2.11
N TYR A 61 -8.10 -2.16 -2.16
CA TYR A 61 -9.48 -2.21 -1.67
C TYR A 61 -9.62 -2.76 -0.26
N ASP A 62 -8.50 -3.18 0.37
CA ASP A 62 -8.47 -3.67 1.75
C ASP A 62 -7.78 -2.67 2.67
N LEU A 63 -8.57 -1.92 3.42
CA LEU A 63 -8.08 -0.93 4.38
C LEU A 63 -7.91 -1.51 5.80
N GLY A 64 -7.65 -2.81 5.92
CA GLY A 64 -7.60 -3.52 7.20
C GLY A 64 -8.98 -4.08 7.60
N GLU A 65 -9.71 -4.64 6.63
CA GLU A 65 -11.05 -5.23 6.78
C GLU A 65 -11.06 -6.74 6.57
N PHE A 66 -10.19 -7.27 5.72
CA PHE A 66 -10.19 -8.67 5.32
C PHE A 66 -8.98 -9.43 5.87
N ASP A 67 -9.18 -10.71 6.20
CA ASP A 67 -8.04 -11.60 6.53
C ASP A 67 -7.26 -11.94 5.26
N GLN A 68 -6.20 -11.20 5.03
CA GLN A 68 -5.28 -11.33 3.91
C GLN A 68 -3.84 -11.16 4.39
N LYS A 69 -2.91 -11.92 3.81
CA LYS A 69 -1.50 -11.91 4.23
C LYS A 69 -1.31 -12.19 5.73
N GLY A 70 -2.17 -13.07 6.28
CA GLY A 70 -2.12 -13.51 7.68
C GLY A 70 -2.58 -12.48 8.70
N THR A 71 -3.32 -11.46 8.28
CA THR A 71 -3.80 -10.41 9.18
C THR A 71 -5.08 -9.74 8.66
N ILE A 72 -5.93 -9.29 9.59
CA ILE A 72 -7.06 -8.41 9.25
C ILE A 72 -6.58 -6.96 9.20
N ARG A 73 -5.93 -6.46 10.25
CA ARG A 73 -5.44 -5.08 10.32
C ARG A 73 -4.22 -4.85 9.42
N THR A 74 -3.99 -3.61 9.05
CA THR A 74 -2.69 -3.15 8.54
C THR A 74 -1.71 -2.92 9.70
N LYS A 75 -0.47 -2.52 9.42
CA LYS A 75 0.49 -2.08 10.46
C LYS A 75 -0.13 -1.04 11.39
N TYR A 76 -1.01 -0.21 10.88
CA TYR A 76 -1.52 1.00 11.52
C TYR A 76 -2.86 0.84 12.23
N GLY A 77 -3.65 -0.17 11.87
CA GLY A 77 -4.96 -0.45 12.47
C GLY A 77 -5.94 -1.07 11.49
N THR A 78 -7.20 -1.16 11.91
CA THR A 78 -8.33 -1.65 11.13
C THR A 78 -8.99 -0.54 10.33
N LYS A 79 -9.80 -0.90 9.33
CA LYS A 79 -10.63 0.03 8.56
C LYS A 79 -11.57 0.86 9.44
N GLN A 80 -12.17 0.24 10.45
CA GLN A 80 -13.06 0.95 11.36
C GLN A 80 -12.29 2.04 12.12
N GLU A 81 -11.12 1.72 12.66
CA GLU A 81 -10.27 2.69 13.38
C GLU A 81 -9.80 3.83 12.47
N LEU A 82 -9.47 3.53 11.21
CA LEU A 82 -9.17 4.54 10.19
C LEU A 82 -10.35 5.49 9.96
N GLN A 83 -11.56 4.96 9.80
CA GLN A 83 -12.76 5.77 9.59
C GLN A 83 -13.07 6.66 10.79
N GLU A 84 -13.01 6.10 12.00
CA GLU A 84 -13.22 6.86 13.24
C GLU A 84 -12.17 7.98 13.42
N MET A 85 -10.93 7.73 13.06
CA MET A 85 -9.85 8.72 13.08
C MET A 85 -10.11 9.86 12.09
N ILE A 86 -10.48 9.54 10.85
CA ILE A 86 -10.81 10.54 9.82
C ILE A 86 -12.00 11.41 10.27
N GLU A 87 -13.04 10.79 10.82
CA GLU A 87 -14.20 11.52 11.34
C GLU A 87 -13.82 12.49 12.46
N GLU A 88 -12.95 12.06 13.38
CA GLU A 88 -12.51 12.91 14.49
C GLU A 88 -11.64 14.08 14.02
N LEU A 89 -10.72 13.84 13.09
CA LEU A 89 -9.93 14.92 12.48
C LEU A 89 -10.82 15.94 11.77
N HIS A 90 -11.81 15.47 11.01
CA HIS A 90 -12.76 16.38 10.33
C HIS A 90 -13.61 17.19 11.33
N ARG A 91 -14.03 16.61 12.47
CA ARG A 91 -14.69 17.36 13.56
C ARG A 91 -13.81 18.48 14.12
N ASN A 92 -12.50 18.25 14.15
CA ASN A 92 -11.49 19.23 14.57
C ASN A 92 -10.98 20.11 13.41
N GLN A 93 -11.69 20.13 12.25
CA GLN A 93 -11.34 20.94 11.08
C GLN A 93 -9.95 20.63 10.45
N ILE A 94 -9.46 19.41 10.63
CA ILE A 94 -8.20 18.93 10.08
C ILE A 94 -8.47 18.08 8.85
N GLY A 95 -7.90 18.44 7.69
CA GLY A 95 -7.95 17.66 6.46
C GLY A 95 -7.02 16.44 6.54
N VAL A 96 -7.39 15.35 5.83
CA VAL A 96 -6.59 14.13 5.79
C VAL A 96 -6.11 13.87 4.36
N TYR A 97 -4.81 13.68 4.18
CA TYR A 97 -4.16 13.32 2.93
C TYR A 97 -3.55 11.93 3.06
N LEU A 98 -4.00 11.01 2.22
CA LEU A 98 -3.50 9.64 2.17
C LEU A 98 -2.30 9.54 1.22
N ASP A 99 -1.24 8.88 1.67
CA ASP A 99 -0.16 8.44 0.78
C ASP A 99 -0.66 7.32 -0.14
N ALA A 100 -0.67 7.58 -1.45
CA ALA A 100 -1.25 6.67 -2.45
C ALA A 100 -0.15 6.07 -3.35
N VAL A 101 0.23 4.83 -3.09
CA VAL A 101 1.21 4.08 -3.88
C VAL A 101 0.51 3.31 -5.00
N MET A 102 0.53 3.87 -6.21
CA MET A 102 -0.12 3.29 -7.40
C MET A 102 0.87 2.80 -8.46
N ASN A 103 2.16 2.94 -8.20
CA ASN A 103 3.22 2.62 -9.17
C ASN A 103 3.48 1.11 -9.32
N HIS A 104 3.37 0.35 -8.23
CA HIS A 104 3.76 -1.07 -8.19
C HIS A 104 2.88 -1.88 -7.25
N LYS A 105 3.07 -3.20 -7.30
CA LYS A 105 2.44 -4.16 -6.40
C LYS A 105 3.46 -5.14 -5.85
N ALA A 106 3.19 -5.67 -4.65
CA ALA A 106 3.99 -6.68 -3.99
C ALA A 106 3.09 -7.78 -3.38
N GLY A 107 3.67 -8.94 -3.08
CA GLY A 107 2.97 -10.02 -2.40
C GLY A 107 1.92 -10.73 -3.24
N ALA A 108 2.16 -10.94 -4.54
CA ALA A 108 1.27 -11.72 -5.40
C ALA A 108 0.87 -13.07 -4.77
N ASP A 109 -0.28 -13.59 -5.14
CA ASP A 109 -0.83 -14.84 -4.59
C ASP A 109 -0.27 -16.08 -5.30
N TYR A 110 0.15 -15.93 -6.57
CA TYR A 110 0.74 -17.01 -7.37
C TYR A 110 1.65 -16.47 -8.48
N THR A 111 2.50 -17.37 -9.00
CA THR A 111 3.37 -17.07 -10.14
C THR A 111 2.66 -17.35 -11.46
N GLU A 112 3.09 -16.65 -12.51
CA GLU A 112 2.65 -16.87 -13.89
C GLU A 112 3.86 -16.96 -14.81
N LYS A 113 3.73 -17.74 -15.90
CA LYS A 113 4.73 -17.84 -16.97
C LYS A 113 4.38 -16.95 -18.13
N PHE A 114 5.34 -16.21 -18.62
CA PHE A 114 5.18 -15.31 -19.76
C PHE A 114 6.51 -14.98 -20.43
N MET A 115 6.43 -14.47 -21.65
CA MET A 115 7.60 -14.01 -22.38
C MET A 115 8.00 -12.62 -21.90
N ALA A 116 9.27 -12.46 -21.54
CA ALA A 116 9.85 -11.18 -21.17
C ALA A 116 11.24 -11.00 -21.77
N ARG A 117 11.74 -9.79 -21.72
CA ARG A 117 13.09 -9.45 -22.14
C ARG A 117 13.84 -8.83 -20.97
N GLU A 118 15.07 -9.23 -20.77
CA GLU A 118 15.98 -8.62 -19.82
C GLU A 118 16.24 -7.16 -20.21
N VAL A 119 16.38 -6.28 -19.24
CA VAL A 119 16.76 -4.89 -19.44
C VAL A 119 18.03 -4.57 -18.67
N ASN A 120 18.77 -3.57 -19.13
CA ASN A 120 19.92 -3.08 -18.40
C ASN A 120 19.46 -2.46 -17.05
N PRO A 121 19.95 -2.95 -15.90
CA PRO A 121 19.52 -2.45 -14.60
C PRO A 121 19.84 -0.96 -14.37
N ASP A 122 20.89 -0.46 -15.00
CA ASP A 122 21.30 0.95 -14.89
C ASP A 122 20.57 1.85 -15.90
N GLN A 123 20.06 1.27 -16.98
CA GLN A 123 19.30 1.98 -18.02
C GLN A 123 18.12 1.13 -18.49
N ARG A 124 17.03 1.10 -17.74
CA ARG A 124 15.87 0.21 -17.94
C ARG A 124 15.13 0.35 -19.28
N THR A 125 15.47 1.37 -20.08
CA THR A 125 14.99 1.51 -21.46
C THR A 125 15.81 0.71 -22.47
N GLU A 126 16.99 0.23 -22.10
CA GLU A 126 17.87 -0.60 -22.92
C GLU A 126 17.50 -2.09 -22.74
N GLN A 127 16.98 -2.68 -23.80
CA GLN A 127 16.63 -4.10 -23.84
C GLN A 127 17.86 -4.95 -24.20
N LEU A 128 18.03 -6.08 -23.49
CA LEU A 128 19.14 -7.01 -23.66
C LEU A 128 18.65 -8.34 -24.21
N GLY A 129 19.34 -8.86 -25.24
CA GLY A 129 19.08 -10.18 -25.82
C GLY A 129 17.69 -10.34 -26.46
N GLU A 130 17.29 -11.58 -26.67
CA GLU A 130 15.98 -11.94 -27.19
C GLU A 130 15.00 -12.27 -26.06
N PRO A 131 13.67 -12.14 -26.29
CA PRO A 131 12.68 -12.55 -25.31
C PRO A 131 12.77 -14.04 -24.99
N TYR A 132 12.58 -14.40 -23.72
CA TYR A 132 12.52 -15.78 -23.26
C TYR A 132 11.42 -15.96 -22.20
N GLU A 133 11.00 -17.21 -21.97
CA GLU A 133 9.99 -17.51 -20.96
C GLU A 133 10.60 -17.35 -19.56
N ILE A 134 9.93 -16.54 -18.75
CA ILE A 134 10.23 -16.35 -17.34
C ILE A 134 9.04 -16.76 -16.47
N GLU A 135 9.25 -16.88 -15.17
CA GLU A 135 8.20 -17.06 -14.19
C GLU A 135 8.27 -15.93 -13.15
N GLY A 136 7.15 -15.24 -12.94
CA GLY A 136 7.09 -14.09 -12.04
C GLY A 136 5.88 -14.07 -11.13
N TRP A 137 6.03 -13.44 -9.95
CA TRP A 137 4.95 -13.21 -9.00
C TRP A 137 4.05 -12.06 -9.49
N THR A 138 3.03 -12.40 -10.29
CA THR A 138 2.15 -11.43 -10.96
C THR A 138 0.66 -11.68 -10.78
N GLY A 139 0.27 -12.83 -10.26
CA GLY A 139 -1.13 -13.19 -10.07
C GLY A 139 -1.68 -12.71 -8.73
N PHE A 140 -2.69 -11.82 -8.74
CA PHE A 140 -3.35 -11.32 -7.55
C PHE A 140 -4.85 -11.64 -7.60
N ASN A 141 -5.30 -12.56 -6.76
CA ASN A 141 -6.69 -13.02 -6.66
C ASN A 141 -7.44 -12.43 -5.47
N PHE A 142 -6.73 -11.94 -4.45
CA PHE A 142 -7.30 -11.38 -3.23
C PHE A 142 -8.28 -12.33 -2.54
N PRO A 143 -7.87 -13.54 -2.16
CA PRO A 143 -8.78 -14.61 -1.73
C PRO A 143 -9.57 -14.24 -0.47
N GLY A 144 -8.97 -13.52 0.47
CA GLY A 144 -9.64 -13.11 1.71
C GLY A 144 -10.70 -12.02 1.50
N ARG A 145 -10.52 -11.13 0.52
CA ARG A 145 -11.52 -10.13 0.12
C ARG A 145 -12.54 -10.70 -0.85
N GLY A 146 -12.15 -11.65 -1.67
CA GLY A 146 -12.98 -12.14 -2.79
C GLY A 146 -13.26 -11.04 -3.80
N ASN A 147 -14.54 -10.86 -4.13
CA ASN A 147 -14.97 -9.85 -5.11
C ASN A 147 -15.62 -8.62 -4.45
N LYS A 148 -15.56 -8.47 -3.12
CA LYS A 148 -16.10 -7.29 -2.44
C LYS A 148 -15.33 -6.03 -2.89
N TYR A 149 -16.03 -4.99 -3.27
CA TYR A 149 -15.57 -3.70 -3.82
C TYR A 149 -15.01 -3.75 -5.25
N SER A 150 -14.44 -4.88 -5.72
CA SER A 150 -13.93 -5.05 -7.08
C SER A 150 -13.71 -6.53 -7.38
N ASP A 151 -14.10 -6.97 -8.56
CA ASP A 151 -13.82 -8.30 -9.11
C ASP A 151 -12.54 -8.34 -9.96
N PHE A 152 -11.89 -7.20 -10.15
CA PHE A 152 -10.66 -7.10 -10.92
C PHE A 152 -9.52 -7.92 -10.28
N LYS A 153 -8.84 -8.71 -11.11
CA LYS A 153 -7.66 -9.51 -10.76
C LYS A 153 -6.47 -9.05 -11.58
N TRP A 154 -5.30 -9.08 -10.96
CA TRP A 154 -4.08 -8.71 -11.66
C TRP A 154 -3.42 -9.97 -12.22
N HIS A 155 -2.89 -9.82 -13.43
CA HIS A 155 -2.14 -10.82 -14.16
C HIS A 155 -0.90 -10.18 -14.77
N TRP A 156 0.06 -11.02 -15.23
CA TRP A 156 1.33 -10.57 -15.80
C TRP A 156 1.18 -9.46 -16.84
N TYR A 157 0.14 -9.53 -17.69
CA TYR A 157 -0.09 -8.57 -18.77
C TYR A 157 -0.60 -7.18 -18.30
N HIS A 158 -0.83 -6.99 -17.00
CA HIS A 158 -1.12 -5.68 -16.41
C HIS A 158 0.13 -4.95 -15.92
N PHE A 159 1.30 -5.59 -15.98
CA PHE A 159 2.57 -5.03 -15.51
C PHE A 159 3.51 -4.76 -16.68
N SER A 160 4.21 -3.63 -16.65
CA SER A 160 5.24 -3.29 -17.63
C SER A 160 6.57 -4.01 -17.38
N GLY A 161 6.77 -4.57 -16.20
CA GLY A 161 7.95 -5.33 -15.82
C GLY A 161 7.80 -5.95 -14.44
N ILE A 162 8.70 -6.88 -14.13
CA ILE A 162 8.85 -7.50 -12.82
C ILE A 162 10.28 -7.30 -12.32
N ASP A 163 10.46 -7.43 -11.02
CA ASP A 163 11.76 -7.21 -10.39
C ASP A 163 12.69 -8.44 -10.53
N CYS A 164 12.13 -9.64 -10.60
CA CYS A 164 12.92 -10.88 -10.58
C CYS A 164 12.21 -12.04 -11.29
N ASP A 165 12.94 -12.78 -12.10
CA ASP A 165 12.54 -14.11 -12.59
C ASP A 165 12.73 -15.14 -11.46
N VAL A 166 11.66 -15.81 -11.05
CA VAL A 166 11.66 -16.78 -9.94
C VAL A 166 12.55 -17.99 -10.23
N VAL A 167 12.69 -18.38 -11.50
CA VAL A 167 13.46 -19.56 -11.91
C VAL A 167 14.95 -19.31 -11.89
N THR A 168 15.39 -18.17 -12.41
CA THR A 168 16.82 -17.86 -12.59
C THR A 168 17.36 -16.91 -11.50
N GLY A 169 16.50 -16.22 -10.79
CA GLY A 169 16.90 -15.17 -9.83
C GLY A 169 17.42 -13.88 -10.48
N LYS A 170 17.35 -13.79 -11.81
CA LYS A 170 17.75 -12.56 -12.52
C LYS A 170 16.75 -11.42 -12.27
N LYS A 171 17.29 -10.23 -12.16
CA LYS A 171 16.54 -8.97 -12.02
C LYS A 171 16.36 -8.30 -13.36
#